data_8ce1782fed98fbde376bbe6bd78b77e4
#
_entry.id   8ce1782fed98fbde376bbe6bd78b77e4
#
_cell.length_a   1.000
_cell.length_b   1.000
_cell.length_c   1.000
_cell.angle_alpha   90.00
_cell.angle_beta   90.00
_cell.angle_gamma   90.00
#
_symmetry.space_group_name_H-M   'P 1'
#
loop_
_entity.id
_entity.type
_entity.pdbx_description
1 polymer ?
#
loop_
_entity_poly.entity_id
_entity_poly.type
_entity_poly.pdbx_seq_one_letter_code
_entity_poly.pdbx_strand_id
1 'polypeptide(L)'
;MNLAVIGAAGSCGRQLAVQLLDRRVLPESARLQLVGHRGGHSENELWGLMSDLEDAFEDDAPTIELVVDASEVNADVVVMMAGATVSTDPNASVDRSALGQANYRMFIEFADALAARPGLPPTVIVQSNPVELGVKVFAERLGRKQVLGAGGWTDTLRLRAEIAMELGVRRPQVEAWIFGQHGDFLIPIWSQVRVQGVAPEEVAALVEQVRADRSLADMPQQIRTNKIHMLELVRSGQVRAAYDMVQSLTPDLRAAVKPFFTHFTAGHTTEVVAAHAVADIVESLMIGRQQVIPAQVLLEGEWLGLHGVVGAPVVLSMSGWERIYPVEMNTDETAAVKAAAEAISAANNDVIPQNGFLK
;
A
#
# COMPACT_ATOMS: atom_id res chain seq x y z
N MET A 1 -7.30 -14.11 -16.66
CA MET A 1 -7.35 -12.70 -16.24
C MET A 1 -6.08 -12.01 -16.71
N ASN A 2 -6.23 -10.83 -17.32
CA ASN A 2 -5.12 -9.99 -17.78
C ASN A 2 -4.80 -8.94 -16.69
N LEU A 3 -3.54 -8.55 -16.61
CA LEU A 3 -3.06 -7.58 -15.62
C LEU A 3 -2.41 -6.38 -16.30
N ALA A 4 -2.65 -5.18 -15.76
CA ALA A 4 -1.93 -3.98 -16.14
C ALA A 4 -1.22 -3.37 -14.92
N VAL A 5 0.03 -2.96 -15.09
CA VAL A 5 0.83 -2.26 -14.08
C VAL A 5 1.07 -0.83 -14.55
N ILE A 6 0.32 0.12 -14.00
CA ILE A 6 0.48 1.55 -14.28
C ILE A 6 1.69 2.07 -13.47
N GLY A 7 2.66 2.64 -14.17
CA GLY A 7 3.95 3.04 -13.58
C GLY A 7 4.97 1.91 -13.56
N ALA A 8 4.89 0.98 -14.50
CA ALA A 8 5.80 -0.16 -14.61
C ALA A 8 7.28 0.24 -14.77
N ALA A 9 7.58 1.41 -15.36
CA ALA A 9 8.94 1.93 -15.45
C ALA A 9 9.55 2.36 -14.10
N GLY A 10 8.71 2.69 -13.10
CA GLY A 10 9.15 3.06 -11.77
C GLY A 10 9.72 1.87 -10.97
N SER A 11 10.50 2.15 -9.92
CA SER A 11 11.16 1.11 -9.12
C SER A 11 10.18 0.07 -8.54
N CYS A 12 9.05 0.51 -7.99
CA CYS A 12 8.03 -0.41 -7.47
C CYS A 12 7.36 -1.23 -8.57
N GLY A 13 7.09 -0.61 -9.73
CA GLY A 13 6.45 -1.29 -10.86
C GLY A 13 7.35 -2.37 -11.48
N ARG A 14 8.63 -2.09 -11.64
CA ARG A 14 9.64 -3.09 -12.08
C ARG A 14 9.71 -4.26 -11.11
N GLN A 15 9.81 -3.98 -9.81
CA GLN A 15 9.83 -5.01 -8.78
C GLN A 15 8.55 -5.86 -8.78
N LEU A 16 7.40 -5.24 -9.02
CA LEU A 16 6.14 -5.98 -9.14
C LEU A 16 6.15 -6.90 -10.37
N ALA A 17 6.52 -6.38 -11.55
CA ALA A 17 6.58 -7.18 -12.77
C ALA A 17 7.47 -8.41 -12.59
N VAL A 18 8.68 -8.23 -12.06
CA VAL A 18 9.61 -9.35 -11.76
C VAL A 18 8.97 -10.34 -10.80
N GLN A 19 8.38 -9.89 -9.67
CA GLN A 19 7.79 -10.80 -8.70
C GLN A 19 6.58 -11.57 -9.23
N LEU A 20 5.77 -10.97 -10.10
CA LEU A 20 4.62 -11.63 -10.72
C LEU A 20 5.06 -12.74 -11.66
N LEU A 21 6.12 -12.52 -12.44
CA LEU A 21 6.70 -13.51 -13.36
C LEU A 21 7.43 -14.61 -12.60
N ASP A 22 8.34 -14.27 -11.69
CA ASP A 22 9.10 -15.23 -10.86
C ASP A 22 8.20 -16.17 -10.08
N ARG A 23 7.08 -15.65 -9.52
CA ARG A 23 6.09 -16.45 -8.80
C ARG A 23 5.08 -17.17 -9.70
N ARG A 24 5.14 -16.93 -11.01
CA ARG A 24 4.17 -17.47 -11.98
C ARG A 24 2.72 -17.18 -11.62
N VAL A 25 2.45 -15.96 -11.17
CA VAL A 25 1.11 -15.53 -10.75
C VAL A 25 0.16 -15.47 -11.94
N LEU A 26 0.67 -15.14 -13.12
CA LEU A 26 -0.08 -15.05 -14.37
C LEU A 26 0.14 -16.32 -15.20
N PRO A 27 -0.92 -16.96 -15.74
CA PRO A 27 -0.74 -18.06 -16.67
C PRO A 27 -0.21 -17.54 -18.02
N GLU A 28 0.49 -18.40 -18.78
CA GLU A 28 1.02 -18.08 -20.12
C GLU A 28 -0.04 -17.51 -21.09
N SER A 29 -1.31 -17.92 -20.95
CA SER A 29 -2.43 -17.41 -21.74
C SER A 29 -2.91 -16.01 -21.38
N ALA A 30 -2.37 -15.42 -20.31
CA ALA A 30 -2.69 -14.07 -19.89
C ALA A 30 -1.86 -13.02 -20.64
N ARG A 31 -2.17 -11.75 -20.39
CA ARG A 31 -1.39 -10.60 -20.84
C ARG A 31 -0.98 -9.78 -19.63
N LEU A 32 0.28 -9.33 -19.65
CA LEU A 32 0.83 -8.35 -18.72
C LEU A 32 1.08 -7.04 -19.46
N GLN A 33 0.30 -6.01 -19.16
CA GLN A 33 0.50 -4.68 -19.73
C GLN A 33 1.42 -3.84 -18.83
N LEU A 34 2.56 -3.44 -19.36
CA LEU A 34 3.47 -2.48 -18.75
C LEU A 34 3.04 -1.08 -19.19
N VAL A 35 2.46 -0.30 -18.25
CA VAL A 35 1.82 0.98 -18.60
C VAL A 35 2.67 2.15 -18.11
N GLY A 36 2.91 3.11 -19.00
CA GLY A 36 3.60 4.38 -18.74
C GLY A 36 3.00 5.54 -19.51
N HIS A 37 3.78 6.60 -19.69
CA HIS A 37 3.38 7.77 -20.47
C HIS A 37 4.13 7.82 -21.80
N ARG A 38 3.44 8.27 -22.83
CA ARG A 38 4.00 8.48 -24.17
C ARG A 38 5.09 9.54 -24.14
N GLY A 39 6.21 9.22 -24.78
CA GLY A 39 7.35 10.11 -24.91
C GLY A 39 8.23 10.22 -23.66
N GLY A 40 9.48 10.60 -23.86
CA GLY A 40 10.45 10.83 -22.80
C GLY A 40 11.08 9.58 -22.20
N HIS A 41 11.62 9.76 -21.00
CA HIS A 41 12.45 8.75 -20.34
C HIS A 41 11.65 7.49 -19.96
N SER A 42 10.43 7.67 -19.48
CA SER A 42 9.57 6.57 -19.04
C SER A 42 9.25 5.57 -20.15
N GLU A 43 8.94 6.04 -21.35
CA GLU A 43 8.66 5.14 -22.50
C GLU A 43 9.89 4.34 -22.88
N ASN A 44 11.08 4.99 -22.96
CA ASN A 44 12.33 4.31 -23.25
C ASN A 44 12.67 3.23 -22.21
N GLU A 45 12.43 3.53 -20.93
CA GLU A 45 12.63 2.58 -19.84
C GLU A 45 11.69 1.37 -19.93
N LEU A 46 10.45 1.56 -20.40
CA LEU A 46 9.50 0.46 -20.59
C LEU A 46 9.93 -0.49 -21.70
N TRP A 47 10.47 0.02 -22.83
CA TRP A 47 11.03 -0.82 -23.88
C TRP A 47 12.21 -1.67 -23.37
N GLY A 48 13.11 -1.07 -22.61
CA GLY A 48 14.23 -1.79 -21.99
C GLY A 48 13.75 -2.83 -20.99
N LEU A 49 12.78 -2.48 -20.13
CA LEU A 49 12.20 -3.40 -19.15
C LEU A 49 11.50 -4.59 -19.82
N MET A 50 10.70 -4.34 -20.88
CA MET A 50 10.01 -5.39 -21.61
C MET A 50 11.01 -6.40 -22.18
N SER A 51 12.05 -5.91 -22.85
CA SER A 51 13.10 -6.77 -23.43
C SER A 51 13.84 -7.59 -22.37
N ASP A 52 14.16 -6.98 -21.20
CA ASP A 52 14.84 -7.66 -20.09
C ASP A 52 13.96 -8.75 -19.46
N LEU A 53 12.66 -8.48 -19.34
CA LEU A 53 11.69 -9.45 -18.82
C LEU A 53 11.45 -10.61 -19.80
N GLU A 54 11.36 -10.32 -21.09
CA GLU A 54 11.22 -11.33 -22.15
C GLU A 54 12.46 -12.25 -22.15
N ASP A 55 13.66 -11.70 -22.11
CA ASP A 55 14.90 -12.50 -22.06
C ASP A 55 14.99 -13.37 -20.79
N ALA A 56 14.48 -12.86 -19.66
CA ALA A 56 14.59 -13.56 -18.39
C ALA A 56 13.52 -14.65 -18.16
N PHE A 57 12.35 -14.50 -18.76
CA PHE A 57 11.17 -15.31 -18.44
C PHE A 57 10.48 -15.91 -19.68
N GLU A 58 11.13 -15.97 -20.85
CA GLU A 58 10.55 -16.43 -22.12
C GLU A 58 9.85 -17.79 -22.00
N ASP A 59 10.38 -18.71 -21.19
CA ASP A 59 9.87 -20.07 -21.08
C ASP A 59 8.45 -20.17 -20.50
N ASP A 60 8.06 -19.24 -19.62
CA ASP A 60 6.82 -19.33 -18.81
C ASP A 60 6.04 -17.99 -18.74
N ALA A 61 6.52 -16.93 -19.40
CA ALA A 61 5.90 -15.61 -19.31
C ALA A 61 4.54 -15.53 -20.04
N PRO A 62 3.58 -14.76 -19.50
CA PRO A 62 2.43 -14.31 -20.30
C PRO A 62 2.91 -13.38 -21.42
N THR A 63 2.04 -13.07 -22.38
CA THR A 63 2.35 -12.03 -23.38
C THR A 63 2.58 -10.69 -22.67
N ILE A 64 3.75 -10.10 -22.85
CA ILE A 64 4.08 -8.78 -22.30
C ILE A 64 3.76 -7.72 -23.35
N GLU A 65 2.97 -6.69 -22.96
CA GLU A 65 2.55 -5.60 -23.86
C GLU A 65 2.97 -4.27 -23.25
N LEU A 66 3.47 -3.36 -24.08
CA LEU A 66 3.76 -1.98 -23.67
C LEU A 66 2.57 -1.09 -24.02
N VAL A 67 2.09 -0.29 -23.06
CA VAL A 67 0.98 0.65 -23.19
C VAL A 67 1.41 2.04 -22.73
N VAL A 68 1.19 3.06 -23.55
CA VAL A 68 1.59 4.45 -23.27
C VAL A 68 0.42 5.45 -23.30
N ASP A 69 -0.79 4.94 -23.50
CA ASP A 69 -2.02 5.73 -23.47
C ASP A 69 -3.01 5.09 -22.49
N ALA A 70 -3.55 5.89 -21.57
CA ALA A 70 -4.49 5.38 -20.57
C ALA A 70 -5.74 4.73 -21.18
N SER A 71 -6.17 5.19 -22.38
CA SER A 71 -7.32 4.63 -23.11
C SER A 71 -7.07 3.24 -23.69
N GLU A 72 -5.81 2.83 -23.83
CA GLU A 72 -5.40 1.52 -24.36
C GLU A 72 -5.26 0.46 -23.25
N VAL A 73 -5.35 0.86 -21.97
CA VAL A 73 -5.30 -0.08 -20.85
C VAL A 73 -6.48 -1.04 -20.90
N ASN A 74 -6.21 -2.33 -21.08
CA ASN A 74 -7.24 -3.37 -21.24
C ASN A 74 -6.89 -4.62 -20.42
N ALA A 75 -7.18 -4.59 -19.14
CA ALA A 75 -6.93 -5.67 -18.21
C ALA A 75 -8.12 -5.91 -17.28
N ASP A 76 -8.17 -7.07 -16.65
CA ASP A 76 -9.18 -7.44 -15.66
C ASP A 76 -8.78 -6.92 -14.26
N VAL A 77 -7.47 -6.87 -14.00
CA VAL A 77 -6.87 -6.30 -12.79
C VAL A 77 -5.88 -5.21 -13.20
N VAL A 78 -5.98 -4.06 -12.56
CA VAL A 78 -5.11 -2.91 -12.79
C VAL A 78 -4.41 -2.54 -11.48
N VAL A 79 -3.09 -2.45 -11.49
CA VAL A 79 -2.30 -2.01 -10.35
C VAL A 79 -1.81 -0.59 -10.60
N MET A 80 -2.21 0.34 -9.73
CA MET A 80 -1.80 1.74 -9.77
C MET A 80 -0.56 1.95 -8.91
N MET A 81 0.62 2.04 -9.53
CA MET A 81 1.92 2.26 -8.88
C MET A 81 2.65 3.51 -9.39
N ALA A 82 2.07 4.22 -10.37
CA ALA A 82 2.62 5.48 -10.85
C ALA A 82 2.38 6.62 -9.85
N GLY A 83 3.24 7.61 -9.85
CA GLY A 83 3.05 8.82 -9.09
C GLY A 83 4.32 9.57 -8.75
N ALA A 84 4.17 10.86 -8.50
CA ALA A 84 5.22 11.64 -7.89
C ALA A 84 5.45 11.16 -6.45
N THR A 85 6.71 11.07 -6.05
CA THR A 85 7.11 10.65 -4.70
C THR A 85 7.87 11.77 -4.00
N VAL A 86 7.94 11.69 -2.68
CA VAL A 86 8.78 12.58 -1.88
C VAL A 86 10.23 12.45 -2.33
N SER A 87 10.96 13.57 -2.38
CA SER A 87 12.41 13.55 -2.66
C SER A 87 13.15 12.62 -1.70
N THR A 88 14.10 11.88 -2.23
CA THR A 88 15.02 11.04 -1.44
C THR A 88 16.18 11.83 -0.83
N ASP A 89 16.36 13.10 -1.24
CA ASP A 89 17.28 14.02 -0.59
C ASP A 89 16.76 14.40 0.80
N PRO A 90 17.44 14.02 1.87
CA PRO A 90 17.01 14.31 3.24
C PRO A 90 16.94 15.82 3.54
N ASN A 91 17.59 16.68 2.73
CA ASN A 91 17.61 18.12 2.89
C ASN A 91 16.53 18.84 2.04
N ALA A 92 15.86 18.13 1.13
CA ALA A 92 14.84 18.73 0.29
C ALA A 92 13.61 19.14 1.13
N SER A 93 13.02 20.27 0.77
CA SER A 93 11.69 20.64 1.27
C SER A 93 10.62 19.77 0.62
N VAL A 94 9.71 19.22 1.42
CA VAL A 94 8.61 18.38 0.95
C VAL A 94 7.34 19.19 0.90
N ASP A 95 6.90 19.54 -0.32
CA ASP A 95 5.55 20.06 -0.54
C ASP A 95 4.58 18.89 -0.78
N ARG A 96 3.95 18.41 0.30
CA ARG A 96 2.99 17.32 0.26
C ARG A 96 1.70 17.69 -0.48
N SER A 97 1.34 18.97 -0.48
CA SER A 97 0.15 19.46 -1.19
C SER A 97 0.36 19.39 -2.69
N ALA A 98 1.51 19.88 -3.19
CA ALA A 98 1.85 19.79 -4.61
C ALA A 98 1.94 18.33 -5.10
N LEU A 99 2.51 17.43 -4.30
CA LEU A 99 2.54 15.99 -4.62
C LEU A 99 1.14 15.39 -4.66
N GLY A 100 0.29 15.72 -3.69
CA GLY A 100 -1.10 15.28 -3.66
C GLY A 100 -1.86 15.74 -4.90
N GLN A 101 -1.71 17.00 -5.30
CA GLN A 101 -2.34 17.55 -6.50
C GLN A 101 -1.84 16.91 -7.80
N ALA A 102 -0.54 16.66 -7.92
CA ALA A 102 0.02 16.00 -9.09
C ALA A 102 -0.55 14.57 -9.25
N ASN A 103 -0.55 13.79 -8.16
CA ASN A 103 -1.05 12.42 -8.17
C ASN A 103 -2.58 12.38 -8.34
N TYR A 104 -3.32 13.33 -7.80
CA TYR A 104 -4.77 13.44 -8.00
C TYR A 104 -5.15 13.55 -9.48
N ARG A 105 -4.46 14.41 -10.25
CA ARG A 105 -4.71 14.56 -11.69
C ARG A 105 -4.48 13.26 -12.45
N MET A 106 -3.40 12.57 -12.14
CA MET A 106 -3.06 11.29 -12.73
C MET A 106 -4.09 10.20 -12.36
N PHE A 107 -4.54 10.15 -11.10
CA PHE A 107 -5.58 9.21 -10.68
C PHE A 107 -6.88 9.45 -11.45
N ILE A 108 -7.28 10.71 -11.68
CA ILE A 108 -8.46 11.05 -12.48
C ILE A 108 -8.29 10.58 -13.93
N GLU A 109 -7.15 10.87 -14.57
CA GLU A 109 -6.88 10.46 -15.95
C GLU A 109 -7.09 8.96 -16.16
N PHE A 110 -6.44 8.13 -15.33
CA PHE A 110 -6.59 6.68 -15.43
C PHE A 110 -7.97 6.19 -15.00
N ALA A 111 -8.56 6.78 -13.96
CA ALA A 111 -9.90 6.37 -13.51
C ALA A 111 -10.98 6.67 -14.55
N ASP A 112 -10.92 7.84 -15.20
CA ASP A 112 -11.84 8.21 -16.28
C ASP A 112 -11.64 7.34 -17.52
N ALA A 113 -10.39 7.05 -17.90
CA ALA A 113 -10.09 6.15 -19.02
C ALA A 113 -10.61 4.72 -18.76
N LEU A 114 -10.41 4.18 -17.56
CA LEU A 114 -10.91 2.85 -17.18
C LEU A 114 -12.44 2.80 -17.10
N ALA A 115 -13.08 3.88 -16.63
CA ALA A 115 -14.54 3.97 -16.56
C ALA A 115 -15.20 4.09 -17.94
N ALA A 116 -14.51 4.66 -18.92
CA ALA A 116 -14.99 4.79 -20.30
C ALA A 116 -14.93 3.46 -21.09
N ARG A 117 -14.25 2.44 -20.57
CA ARG A 117 -14.16 1.13 -21.23
C ARG A 117 -15.50 0.42 -21.30
N PRO A 118 -15.79 -0.26 -22.42
CA PRO A 118 -16.97 -1.13 -22.48
C PRO A 118 -16.78 -2.37 -21.59
N GLY A 119 -17.87 -2.84 -20.99
CA GLY A 119 -17.88 -4.06 -20.18
C GLY A 119 -17.84 -3.82 -18.68
N LEU A 120 -17.40 -4.81 -17.93
CA LEU A 120 -17.25 -4.70 -16.48
C LEU A 120 -16.00 -3.88 -16.13
N PRO A 121 -16.09 -3.03 -15.10
CA PRO A 121 -14.92 -2.30 -14.63
C PRO A 121 -13.86 -3.27 -14.10
N PRO A 122 -12.57 -2.98 -14.28
CA PRO A 122 -11.49 -3.80 -13.73
C PRO A 122 -11.44 -3.70 -12.21
N THR A 123 -10.83 -4.70 -11.56
CA THR A 123 -10.39 -4.54 -10.18
C THR A 123 -9.15 -3.65 -10.14
N VAL A 124 -9.16 -2.60 -9.31
CA VAL A 124 -8.03 -1.68 -9.17
C VAL A 124 -7.38 -1.83 -7.80
N ILE A 125 -6.07 -2.10 -7.79
CA ILE A 125 -5.23 -2.13 -6.60
C ILE A 125 -4.39 -0.85 -6.58
N VAL A 126 -4.61 0.02 -5.59
CA VAL A 126 -3.87 1.27 -5.44
C VAL A 126 -2.71 1.08 -4.46
N GLN A 127 -1.49 1.31 -4.95
CA GLN A 127 -0.27 1.35 -4.14
C GLN A 127 0.39 2.75 -4.14
N SER A 128 0.05 3.59 -5.13
CA SER A 128 0.54 4.98 -5.22
C SER A 128 0.05 5.84 -4.07
N ASN A 129 0.95 6.67 -3.54
CA ASN A 129 0.61 7.60 -2.45
C ASN A 129 0.07 8.95 -2.98
N PRO A 130 -0.91 9.55 -2.28
CA PRO A 130 -1.64 9.00 -1.12
C PRO A 130 -2.59 7.88 -1.52
N VAL A 131 -2.46 6.69 -0.89
CA VAL A 131 -3.26 5.51 -1.23
C VAL A 131 -4.76 5.79 -1.08
N GLU A 132 -5.15 6.44 0.02
CA GLU A 132 -6.55 6.75 0.34
C GLU A 132 -7.19 7.71 -0.67
N LEU A 133 -6.41 8.65 -1.19
CA LEU A 133 -6.85 9.55 -2.27
C LEU A 133 -7.09 8.77 -3.56
N GLY A 134 -6.14 7.92 -3.94
CA GLY A 134 -6.29 7.06 -5.12
C GLY A 134 -7.51 6.15 -5.01
N VAL A 135 -7.67 5.45 -3.88
CA VAL A 135 -8.85 4.59 -3.63
C VAL A 135 -10.15 5.39 -3.77
N LYS A 136 -10.24 6.60 -3.20
CA LYS A 136 -11.42 7.45 -3.33
C LYS A 136 -11.72 7.78 -4.79
N VAL A 137 -10.71 8.24 -5.55
CA VAL A 137 -10.89 8.63 -6.95
C VAL A 137 -11.34 7.48 -7.83
N PHE A 138 -10.69 6.32 -7.73
CA PHE A 138 -11.04 5.15 -8.53
C PHE A 138 -12.39 4.55 -8.10
N ALA A 139 -12.69 4.47 -6.79
CA ALA A 139 -13.93 3.89 -6.28
C ALA A 139 -15.18 4.69 -6.68
N GLU A 140 -15.09 6.01 -6.75
CA GLU A 140 -16.18 6.88 -7.18
C GLU A 140 -16.52 6.73 -8.68
N ARG A 141 -15.58 6.22 -9.50
CA ARG A 141 -15.76 6.05 -10.95
C ARG A 141 -16.06 4.61 -11.36
N LEU A 142 -15.44 3.64 -10.71
CA LEU A 142 -15.51 2.23 -11.10
C LEU A 142 -16.44 1.41 -10.21
N GLY A 143 -16.83 1.97 -9.07
CA GLY A 143 -17.55 1.24 -8.03
C GLY A 143 -16.62 0.80 -6.91
N ARG A 144 -17.08 0.96 -5.68
CA ARG A 144 -16.26 0.79 -4.48
C ARG A 144 -15.76 -0.65 -4.25
N LYS A 145 -16.51 -1.65 -4.71
CA LYS A 145 -16.16 -3.07 -4.54
C LYS A 145 -14.99 -3.51 -5.43
N GLN A 146 -14.79 -2.83 -6.54
CA GLN A 146 -13.70 -3.07 -7.48
C GLN A 146 -12.38 -2.43 -7.06
N VAL A 147 -12.36 -1.58 -6.03
CA VAL A 147 -11.18 -0.77 -5.70
C VAL A 147 -10.72 -1.01 -4.28
N LEU A 148 -9.42 -1.27 -4.12
CA LEU A 148 -8.77 -1.44 -2.82
C LEU A 148 -7.35 -0.86 -2.83
N GLY A 149 -6.90 -0.39 -1.68
CA GLY A 149 -5.52 0.05 -1.45
C GLY A 149 -4.68 -1.05 -0.80
N ALA A 150 -3.45 -1.22 -1.26
CA ALA A 150 -2.52 -2.23 -0.73
C ALA A 150 -1.69 -1.75 0.48
N GLY A 151 -1.84 -0.48 0.89
CA GLY A 151 -1.06 0.12 1.97
C GLY A 151 -1.24 -0.60 3.31
N GLY A 152 -2.48 -0.93 3.69
CA GLY A 152 -2.78 -1.63 4.94
C GLY A 152 -2.16 -3.03 5.00
N TRP A 153 -2.17 -3.75 3.88
CA TRP A 153 -1.49 -5.05 3.79
C TRP A 153 0.02 -4.90 3.88
N THR A 154 0.59 -3.91 3.19
CA THR A 154 2.02 -3.60 3.26
C THR A 154 2.48 -3.31 4.70
N ASP A 155 1.74 -2.48 5.43
CA ASP A 155 2.07 -2.14 6.82
C ASP A 155 1.86 -3.33 7.77
N THR A 156 0.83 -4.14 7.53
CA THR A 156 0.58 -5.37 8.27
C THR A 156 1.72 -6.38 8.11
N LEU A 157 2.26 -6.56 6.90
CA LEU A 157 3.42 -7.44 6.68
C LEU A 157 4.66 -6.95 7.42
N ARG A 158 4.85 -5.62 7.54
CA ARG A 158 5.93 -5.02 8.34
C ARG A 158 5.72 -5.30 9.82
N LEU A 159 4.55 -5.02 10.36
CA LEU A 159 4.24 -5.28 11.78
C LEU A 159 4.44 -6.76 12.14
N ARG A 160 3.95 -7.67 11.31
CA ARG A 160 4.16 -9.12 11.50
C ARG A 160 5.63 -9.50 11.52
N ALA A 161 6.46 -8.88 10.68
CA ALA A 161 7.89 -9.13 10.66
C ALA A 161 8.58 -8.62 11.94
N GLU A 162 8.17 -7.45 12.44
CA GLU A 162 8.72 -6.88 13.66
C GLU A 162 8.31 -7.67 14.91
N ILE A 163 7.05 -8.11 15.01
CA ILE A 163 6.59 -9.00 16.10
C ILE A 163 7.32 -10.36 16.03
N ALA A 164 7.48 -10.92 14.83
CA ALA A 164 8.19 -12.19 14.63
C ALA A 164 9.65 -12.09 15.13
N MET A 165 10.32 -10.97 14.89
CA MET A 165 11.67 -10.72 15.35
C MET A 165 11.74 -10.66 16.89
N GLU A 166 10.81 -9.98 17.56
CA GLU A 166 10.76 -9.90 19.03
C GLU A 166 10.58 -11.26 19.70
N LEU A 167 9.76 -12.14 19.09
CA LEU A 167 9.42 -13.45 19.64
C LEU A 167 10.31 -14.60 19.09
N GLY A 168 11.29 -14.29 18.23
CA GLY A 168 12.19 -15.29 17.65
C GLY A 168 11.48 -16.33 16.76
N VAL A 169 10.36 -15.97 16.15
CA VAL A 169 9.56 -16.85 15.27
C VAL A 169 9.62 -16.39 13.80
N ARG A 170 9.00 -17.13 12.88
CA ARG A 170 8.88 -16.73 11.48
C ARG A 170 7.62 -15.88 11.26
N ARG A 171 7.70 -14.87 10.37
CA ARG A 171 6.56 -14.00 10.03
C ARG A 171 5.25 -14.75 9.70
N PRO A 172 5.23 -15.89 8.97
CA PRO A 172 3.98 -16.61 8.70
C PRO A 172 3.28 -17.17 9.95
N GLN A 173 3.98 -17.26 11.09
CA GLN A 173 3.38 -17.69 12.36
C GLN A 173 2.63 -16.54 13.06
N VAL A 174 2.85 -15.30 12.65
CA VAL A 174 2.26 -14.11 13.28
C VAL A 174 0.99 -13.71 12.55
N GLU A 175 -0.11 -13.68 13.28
CA GLU A 175 -1.35 -13.04 12.89
C GLU A 175 -1.46 -11.69 13.61
N ALA A 176 -1.45 -10.62 12.87
CA ALA A 176 -1.56 -9.25 13.34
C ALA A 176 -2.14 -8.38 12.22
N TRP A 177 -2.71 -7.23 12.58
CA TRP A 177 -3.44 -6.35 11.67
C TRP A 177 -3.05 -4.90 11.89
N ILE A 178 -2.96 -4.13 10.79
CA ILE A 178 -2.92 -2.66 10.82
C ILE A 178 -4.12 -2.12 10.06
N PHE A 179 -4.92 -1.28 10.71
CA PHE A 179 -6.04 -0.55 10.10
C PHE A 179 -5.72 0.94 10.02
N GLY A 180 -6.68 1.75 9.56
CA GLY A 180 -6.53 3.21 9.48
C GLY A 180 -5.84 3.68 8.20
N GLN A 181 -4.86 4.57 8.33
CA GLN A 181 -4.17 5.21 7.21
C GLN A 181 -2.87 4.47 6.86
N HIS A 182 -2.54 4.41 5.57
CA HIS A 182 -1.17 4.10 5.15
C HIS A 182 -0.27 5.32 5.36
N GLY A 183 0.20 5.52 6.59
CA GLY A 183 0.96 6.72 6.96
C GLY A 183 1.09 6.92 8.47
N ASP A 184 0.90 8.17 8.93
CA ASP A 184 1.08 8.49 10.35
C ASP A 184 -0.05 7.96 11.24
N PHE A 185 -1.26 7.77 10.70
CA PHE A 185 -2.42 7.24 11.41
C PHE A 185 -2.65 5.75 11.15
N LEU A 186 -1.59 4.97 11.02
CA LEU A 186 -1.69 3.51 11.03
C LEU A 186 -1.99 3.03 12.46
N ILE A 187 -2.91 2.08 12.57
CA ILE A 187 -3.40 1.60 13.88
C ILE A 187 -3.17 0.10 13.99
N PRO A 188 -2.19 -0.36 14.79
CA PRO A 188 -1.99 -1.77 15.07
C PRO A 188 -3.10 -2.29 15.99
N ILE A 189 -3.71 -3.42 15.63
CA ILE A 189 -4.78 -4.05 16.40
C ILE A 189 -4.17 -5.09 17.32
N TRP A 190 -3.67 -4.62 18.45
CA TRP A 190 -2.95 -5.42 19.43
C TRP A 190 -3.82 -6.48 20.10
N SER A 191 -5.11 -6.21 20.26
CA SER A 191 -6.09 -7.15 20.81
C SER A 191 -6.25 -8.43 19.97
N GLN A 192 -5.84 -8.37 18.70
CA GLN A 192 -5.96 -9.46 17.74
C GLN A 192 -4.62 -10.12 17.39
N VAL A 193 -3.55 -9.79 18.08
CA VAL A 193 -2.25 -10.46 17.83
C VAL A 193 -2.32 -11.88 18.33
N ARG A 194 -1.97 -12.82 17.45
CA ARG A 194 -1.84 -14.25 17.73
C ARG A 194 -0.55 -14.76 17.10
N VAL A 195 0.12 -15.69 17.75
CA VAL A 195 1.37 -16.26 17.22
C VAL A 195 1.33 -17.79 17.36
N GLN A 196 1.39 -18.45 16.24
CA GLN A 196 1.38 -19.91 16.21
C GLN A 196 2.64 -20.48 16.87
N GLY A 197 2.47 -21.37 17.83
CA GLY A 197 3.56 -22.02 18.56
C GLY A 197 4.15 -21.20 19.70
N VAL A 198 3.55 -20.05 20.05
CA VAL A 198 3.88 -19.23 21.21
C VAL A 198 2.69 -19.23 22.18
N ALA A 199 2.96 -19.34 23.47
CA ALA A 199 1.93 -19.34 24.50
C ALA A 199 1.17 -17.98 24.51
N PRO A 200 -0.16 -17.97 24.67
CA PRO A 200 -0.93 -16.72 24.71
C PRO A 200 -0.43 -15.72 25.78
N GLU A 201 0.08 -16.23 26.90
CA GLU A 201 0.61 -15.42 28.00
C GLU A 201 1.90 -14.69 27.59
N GLU A 202 2.74 -15.32 26.79
CA GLU A 202 3.97 -14.71 26.25
C GLU A 202 3.63 -13.62 25.22
N VAL A 203 2.65 -13.86 24.34
CA VAL A 203 2.14 -12.83 23.43
C VAL A 203 1.52 -11.67 24.21
N ALA A 204 0.74 -11.96 25.25
CA ALA A 204 0.15 -10.92 26.09
C ALA A 204 1.21 -10.09 26.81
N ALA A 205 2.29 -10.71 27.31
CA ALA A 205 3.41 -10.01 27.95
C ALA A 205 4.13 -9.08 26.97
N LEU A 206 4.34 -9.52 25.71
CA LEU A 206 4.88 -8.65 24.66
C LEU A 206 3.96 -7.45 24.42
N VAL A 207 2.65 -7.68 24.27
CA VAL A 207 1.67 -6.62 24.02
C VAL A 207 1.66 -5.62 25.19
N GLU A 208 1.68 -6.10 26.44
CA GLU A 208 1.76 -5.25 27.63
C GLU A 208 3.04 -4.42 27.64
N GLN A 209 4.18 -5.02 27.36
CA GLN A 209 5.47 -4.33 27.28
C GLN A 209 5.49 -3.25 26.18
N VAL A 210 4.97 -3.57 24.99
CA VAL A 210 4.94 -2.64 23.84
C VAL A 210 3.96 -1.50 24.09
N ARG A 211 2.80 -1.83 24.64
CA ARG A 211 1.75 -0.83 24.94
C ARG A 211 2.11 0.01 26.18
N ALA A 212 2.57 -0.63 27.25
CA ALA A 212 2.80 0.01 28.55
C ALA A 212 1.67 1.02 28.86
N ASP A 213 2.03 2.28 29.11
CA ASP A 213 1.06 3.37 29.35
C ASP A 213 0.72 4.17 28.06
N ARG A 214 1.07 3.63 26.85
CA ARG A 214 0.88 4.33 25.59
C ARG A 214 -0.55 4.22 25.09
N SER A 215 -1.17 5.35 24.77
CA SER A 215 -2.42 5.41 24.02
C SER A 215 -2.16 5.34 22.51
N LEU A 216 -3.05 4.69 21.75
CA LEU A 216 -3.02 4.73 20.29
C LEU A 216 -3.31 6.14 19.73
N ALA A 217 -3.97 6.99 20.50
CA ALA A 217 -4.16 8.40 20.13
C ALA A 217 -2.84 9.18 20.02
N ASP A 218 -1.80 8.78 20.75
CA ASP A 218 -0.48 9.42 20.73
C ASP A 218 0.41 8.90 19.59
N MET A 219 0.05 7.78 19.00
CA MET A 219 0.87 7.08 17.99
C MET A 219 1.23 7.97 16.79
N PRO A 220 0.31 8.76 16.18
CA PRO A 220 0.67 9.66 15.09
C PRO A 220 1.77 10.66 15.44
N GLN A 221 1.72 11.22 16.67
CA GLN A 221 2.75 12.14 17.14
C GLN A 221 4.07 11.42 17.39
N GLN A 222 4.05 10.23 18.00
CA GLN A 222 5.25 9.43 18.23
C GLN A 222 5.93 9.04 16.90
N ILE A 223 5.16 8.64 15.88
CA ILE A 223 5.67 8.35 14.54
C ILE A 223 6.37 9.58 13.98
N ARG A 224 5.72 10.75 13.99
CA ARG A 224 6.31 12.01 13.47
C ARG A 224 7.60 12.38 14.19
N THR A 225 7.61 12.34 15.53
CA THR A 225 8.78 12.66 16.32
C THR A 225 9.96 11.74 16.00
N ASN A 226 9.72 10.44 15.92
CA ASN A 226 10.78 9.47 15.60
C ASN A 226 11.27 9.59 14.14
N LYS A 227 10.40 9.92 13.18
CA LYS A 227 10.80 10.23 11.81
C LYS A 227 11.72 11.46 11.73
N ILE A 228 11.40 12.52 12.49
CA ILE A 228 12.22 13.73 12.55
C ILE A 228 13.60 13.40 13.14
N HIS A 229 13.65 12.74 14.29
CA HIS A 229 14.91 12.36 14.94
C HIS A 229 15.77 11.46 14.02
N MET A 230 15.19 10.44 13.42
CA MET A 230 15.87 9.58 12.44
C MET A 230 16.45 10.40 11.27
N LEU A 231 15.65 11.35 10.73
CA LEU A 231 16.07 12.18 9.60
C LEU A 231 17.21 13.14 9.98
N GLU A 232 17.22 13.69 11.19
CA GLU A 232 18.31 14.53 11.71
C GLU A 232 19.65 13.75 11.76
N LEU A 233 19.61 12.50 12.22
CA LEU A 233 20.76 11.61 12.23
C LEU A 233 21.27 11.31 10.81
N VAL A 234 20.36 11.04 9.86
CA VAL A 234 20.73 10.82 8.45
C VAL A 234 21.35 12.09 7.85
N ARG A 235 20.75 13.26 8.07
CA ARG A 235 21.27 14.57 7.60
C ARG A 235 22.66 14.89 8.11
N SER A 236 22.96 14.50 9.34
CA SER A 236 24.28 14.69 9.94
C SER A 236 25.30 13.60 9.56
N GLY A 237 24.96 12.70 8.63
CA GLY A 237 25.82 11.60 8.17
C GLY A 237 25.94 10.43 9.15
N GLN A 238 25.15 10.42 10.24
CA GLN A 238 25.17 9.40 11.28
C GLN A 238 24.22 8.23 10.94
N VAL A 239 24.37 7.64 9.75
CA VAL A 239 23.43 6.60 9.22
C VAL A 239 23.36 5.38 10.13
N ARG A 240 24.50 4.97 10.75
CA ARG A 240 24.52 3.84 11.69
C ARG A 240 23.72 4.17 12.94
N ALA A 241 23.88 5.37 13.51
CA ALA A 241 23.11 5.79 14.69
C ALA A 241 21.62 5.89 14.38
N ALA A 242 21.26 6.38 13.18
CA ALA A 242 19.87 6.38 12.72
C ALA A 242 19.27 4.96 12.64
N TYR A 243 20.05 4.00 12.12
CA TYR A 243 19.66 2.59 12.07
C TYR A 243 19.45 2.03 13.49
N ASP A 244 20.42 2.20 14.37
CA ASP A 244 20.39 1.68 15.75
C ASP A 244 19.21 2.31 16.54
N MET A 245 18.95 3.61 16.34
CA MET A 245 17.77 4.31 16.87
C MET A 245 16.47 3.67 16.41
N VAL A 246 16.32 3.42 15.10
CA VAL A 246 15.10 2.78 14.54
C VAL A 246 14.95 1.36 15.11
N GLN A 247 16.04 0.59 15.23
CA GLN A 247 16.00 -0.76 15.81
C GLN A 247 15.60 -0.79 17.29
N SER A 248 15.85 0.29 18.03
CA SER A 248 15.47 0.40 19.45
C SER A 248 14.00 0.75 19.69
N LEU A 249 13.25 1.09 18.63
CA LEU A 249 11.82 1.39 18.72
C LEU A 249 10.99 0.12 19.01
N THR A 250 9.81 0.31 19.58
CA THR A 250 8.80 -0.75 19.69
C THR A 250 8.37 -1.26 18.32
N PRO A 251 7.91 -2.52 18.18
CA PRO A 251 7.57 -3.13 16.88
C PRO A 251 6.64 -2.30 16.00
N ASP A 252 5.64 -1.66 16.58
CA ASP A 252 4.68 -0.80 15.88
C ASP A 252 5.33 0.49 15.34
N LEU A 253 6.11 1.18 16.17
CA LEU A 253 6.85 2.37 15.76
C LEU A 253 7.95 2.02 14.75
N ARG A 254 8.64 0.90 14.96
CA ARG A 254 9.66 0.42 14.02
C ARG A 254 9.05 0.11 12.66
N ALA A 255 7.90 -0.56 12.60
CA ALA A 255 7.18 -0.81 11.35
C ALA A 255 6.79 0.48 10.61
N ALA A 256 6.47 1.56 11.35
CA ALA A 256 6.09 2.85 10.78
C ALA A 256 7.28 3.75 10.37
N VAL A 257 8.41 3.68 11.09
CA VAL A 257 9.56 4.59 10.89
C VAL A 257 10.61 4.00 9.94
N LYS A 258 10.88 2.70 10.01
CA LYS A 258 11.87 2.00 9.17
C LYS A 258 11.71 2.21 7.65
N PRO A 259 10.49 2.31 7.07
CA PRO A 259 10.33 2.64 5.66
C PRO A 259 10.94 3.99 5.27
N PHE A 260 10.88 4.97 6.15
CA PHE A 260 11.49 6.30 5.92
C PHE A 260 13.01 6.26 6.02
N PHE A 261 13.55 5.46 6.95
CA PHE A 261 14.99 5.20 6.99
C PHE A 261 15.48 4.63 5.65
N THR A 262 14.79 3.61 5.12
CA THR A 262 15.12 3.03 3.81
C THR A 262 15.03 4.07 2.70
N HIS A 263 13.96 4.89 2.67
CA HIS A 263 13.76 5.92 1.65
C HIS A 263 14.94 6.92 1.58
N PHE A 264 15.39 7.41 2.71
CA PHE A 264 16.44 8.43 2.76
C PHE A 264 17.87 7.86 2.69
N THR A 265 18.06 6.56 2.91
CA THR A 265 19.40 5.93 2.87
C THR A 265 19.64 5.16 1.57
N ALA A 266 18.63 4.51 1.01
CA ALA A 266 18.76 3.75 -0.23
C ALA A 266 18.55 4.60 -1.49
N GLY A 267 18.03 5.83 -1.36
CA GLY A 267 17.75 6.71 -2.49
C GLY A 267 16.51 6.32 -3.30
N HIS A 268 15.66 5.45 -2.76
CA HIS A 268 14.40 5.03 -3.37
C HIS A 268 13.41 4.59 -2.30
N THR A 269 12.12 4.51 -2.65
CA THR A 269 11.07 4.03 -1.74
C THR A 269 11.24 2.55 -1.42
N THR A 270 10.48 2.01 -0.47
CA THR A 270 10.48 0.59 -0.09
C THR A 270 9.82 -0.29 -1.16
N GLU A 271 10.45 -0.41 -2.30
CA GLU A 271 9.91 -1.04 -3.52
C GLU A 271 9.63 -2.54 -3.36
N VAL A 272 10.55 -3.27 -2.71
CA VAL A 272 10.46 -4.74 -2.61
C VAL A 272 9.26 -5.18 -1.80
N VAL A 273 9.03 -4.58 -0.63
CA VAL A 273 7.88 -4.95 0.22
C VAL A 273 6.55 -4.47 -0.35
N ALA A 274 6.54 -3.29 -1.01
CA ALA A 274 5.35 -2.79 -1.69
C ALA A 274 4.95 -3.73 -2.84
N ALA A 275 5.89 -4.11 -3.70
CA ALA A 275 5.68 -5.08 -4.76
C ALA A 275 5.23 -6.45 -4.22
N HIS A 276 5.84 -6.92 -3.12
CA HIS A 276 5.48 -8.19 -2.48
C HIS A 276 4.02 -8.19 -1.98
N ALA A 277 3.61 -7.12 -1.30
CA ALA A 277 2.24 -6.99 -0.80
C ALA A 277 1.21 -6.97 -1.93
N VAL A 278 1.51 -6.24 -3.02
CA VAL A 278 0.64 -6.19 -4.20
C VAL A 278 0.60 -7.54 -4.90
N ALA A 279 1.74 -8.23 -5.08
CA ALA A 279 1.79 -9.56 -5.69
C ALA A 279 0.96 -10.58 -4.91
N ASP A 280 0.98 -10.54 -3.56
CA ASP A 280 0.12 -11.39 -2.72
C ASP A 280 -1.38 -11.13 -2.95
N ILE A 281 -1.76 -9.85 -3.12
CA ILE A 281 -3.15 -9.48 -3.43
C ILE A 281 -3.53 -9.98 -4.82
N VAL A 282 -2.71 -9.71 -5.84
CA VAL A 282 -2.93 -10.16 -7.22
C VAL A 282 -3.08 -11.68 -7.27
N GLU A 283 -2.16 -12.42 -6.64
CA GLU A 283 -2.24 -13.89 -6.56
C GLU A 283 -3.57 -14.33 -5.94
N SER A 284 -4.01 -13.71 -4.84
CA SER A 284 -5.27 -14.05 -4.18
C SER A 284 -6.49 -13.80 -5.06
N LEU A 285 -6.51 -12.69 -5.83
CA LEU A 285 -7.56 -12.39 -6.81
C LEU A 285 -7.56 -13.41 -7.96
N MET A 286 -6.39 -13.72 -8.52
CA MET A 286 -6.25 -14.63 -9.67
C MET A 286 -6.76 -16.04 -9.39
N ILE A 287 -6.51 -16.57 -8.18
CA ILE A 287 -6.94 -17.92 -7.80
C ILE A 287 -8.27 -17.95 -7.03
N GLY A 288 -8.91 -16.78 -6.84
CA GLY A 288 -10.17 -16.67 -6.10
C GLY A 288 -10.06 -17.02 -4.61
N ARG A 289 -8.89 -16.80 -4.01
CA ARG A 289 -8.69 -17.02 -2.58
C ARG A 289 -9.46 -15.97 -1.78
N GLN A 290 -10.40 -16.41 -0.94
CA GLN A 290 -11.11 -15.54 0.01
C GLN A 290 -10.21 -15.18 1.19
N GLN A 291 -9.09 -14.52 0.91
CA GLN A 291 -8.16 -14.07 1.93
C GLN A 291 -8.72 -12.83 2.64
N VAL A 292 -8.53 -12.77 3.96
CA VAL A 292 -8.81 -11.56 4.73
C VAL A 292 -7.53 -10.74 4.82
N ILE A 293 -7.60 -9.49 4.39
CA ILE A 293 -6.49 -8.54 4.48
C ILE A 293 -6.96 -7.17 4.98
N PRO A 294 -6.12 -6.41 5.67
CA PRO A 294 -6.31 -4.97 5.80
C PRO A 294 -6.07 -4.28 4.45
N ALA A 295 -7.07 -3.56 3.97
CA ALA A 295 -6.97 -2.76 2.74
C ALA A 295 -7.72 -1.45 2.90
N GLN A 296 -7.23 -0.38 2.26
CA GLN A 296 -7.97 0.87 2.16
C GLN A 296 -9.17 0.65 1.22
N VAL A 297 -10.37 0.89 1.71
CA VAL A 297 -11.61 0.75 0.92
C VAL A 297 -12.57 1.90 1.23
N LEU A 298 -13.41 2.23 0.26
CA LEU A 298 -14.47 3.23 0.42
C LEU A 298 -15.67 2.58 1.15
N LEU A 299 -15.92 3.02 2.38
CA LEU A 299 -17.01 2.56 3.23
C LEU A 299 -18.25 3.46 3.10
N GLU A 300 -19.43 2.87 3.33
CA GLU A 300 -20.74 3.52 3.33
C GLU A 300 -21.52 3.27 4.64
N GLY A 301 -20.79 3.10 5.75
CA GLY A 301 -21.38 2.91 7.10
C GLY A 301 -21.37 1.47 7.60
N GLU A 302 -21.02 0.48 6.78
CA GLU A 302 -21.08 -0.95 7.12
C GLU A 302 -20.04 -1.41 8.15
N TRP A 303 -19.06 -0.60 8.47
CA TRP A 303 -18.05 -0.88 9.50
C TRP A 303 -17.88 0.31 10.43
N LEU A 304 -18.13 0.11 11.72
CA LEU A 304 -18.05 1.13 12.78
C LEU A 304 -18.90 2.41 12.52
N GLY A 305 -19.85 2.35 11.56
CA GLY A 305 -20.60 3.52 11.09
C GLY A 305 -19.75 4.51 10.28
N LEU A 306 -18.56 4.11 9.77
CA LEU A 306 -17.65 4.98 9.04
C LEU A 306 -18.08 5.15 7.58
N HIS A 307 -17.93 6.38 7.09
CA HIS A 307 -18.10 6.75 5.69
C HIS A 307 -16.78 7.31 5.16
N GLY A 308 -16.46 6.99 3.90
CA GLY A 308 -15.19 7.41 3.28
C GLY A 308 -14.13 6.31 3.27
N VAL A 309 -12.91 6.67 2.87
CA VAL A 309 -11.83 5.69 2.73
C VAL A 309 -11.10 5.49 4.04
N VAL A 310 -10.89 4.24 4.41
CA VAL A 310 -10.07 3.85 5.56
C VAL A 310 -9.56 2.42 5.38
N GLY A 311 -8.41 2.11 5.97
CA GLY A 311 -7.90 0.74 6.06
C GLY A 311 -8.76 -0.11 6.97
N ALA A 312 -9.42 -1.12 6.41
CA ALA A 312 -10.39 -2.00 7.06
C ALA A 312 -10.11 -3.48 6.74
N PRO A 313 -10.57 -4.42 7.59
CA PRO A 313 -10.42 -5.85 7.33
C PRO A 313 -11.41 -6.28 6.23
N VAL A 314 -10.93 -6.58 5.05
CA VAL A 314 -11.77 -7.00 3.92
C VAL A 314 -11.52 -8.44 3.52
N VAL A 315 -12.56 -9.11 3.06
CA VAL A 315 -12.49 -10.41 2.38
C VAL A 315 -12.31 -10.16 0.90
N LEU A 316 -11.24 -10.67 0.31
CA LEU A 316 -10.99 -10.59 -1.12
C LEU A 316 -11.90 -11.54 -1.90
N SER A 317 -12.18 -11.16 -3.15
CA SER A 317 -12.84 -11.99 -4.15
C SER A 317 -12.18 -11.79 -5.51
N MET A 318 -12.52 -12.59 -6.52
CA MET A 318 -11.97 -12.42 -7.88
C MET A 318 -12.27 -11.06 -8.53
N SER A 319 -13.24 -10.32 -8.00
CA SER A 319 -13.69 -9.02 -8.53
C SER A 319 -13.43 -7.86 -7.57
N GLY A 320 -12.43 -7.98 -6.70
CA GLY A 320 -12.07 -6.95 -5.73
C GLY A 320 -12.32 -7.41 -4.28
N TRP A 321 -13.05 -6.62 -3.47
CA TRP A 321 -13.40 -7.00 -2.11
C TRP A 321 -14.91 -7.23 -1.96
N GLU A 322 -15.27 -8.27 -1.23
CA GLU A 322 -16.66 -8.72 -1.10
C GLU A 322 -17.36 -8.07 0.10
N ARG A 323 -16.77 -8.20 1.28
CA ARG A 323 -17.36 -7.76 2.55
C ARG A 323 -16.29 -7.40 3.57
N ILE A 324 -16.71 -6.67 4.60
CA ILE A 324 -15.90 -6.48 5.80
C ILE A 324 -15.88 -7.80 6.60
N TYR A 325 -14.69 -8.17 7.05
CA TYR A 325 -14.53 -9.28 8.01
C TYR A 325 -14.74 -8.74 9.44
N PRO A 326 -15.57 -9.38 10.27
CA PRO A 326 -15.78 -8.94 11.63
C PRO A 326 -14.51 -9.15 12.46
N VAL A 327 -13.97 -8.08 13.00
CA VAL A 327 -12.81 -8.07 13.92
C VAL A 327 -13.23 -7.37 15.20
N GLU A 328 -13.08 -8.05 16.32
CA GLU A 328 -13.30 -7.45 17.63
C GLU A 328 -12.11 -6.55 17.99
N MET A 329 -12.40 -5.32 18.38
CA MET A 329 -11.40 -4.32 18.79
C MET A 329 -11.77 -3.76 20.15
N ASN A 330 -10.77 -3.41 20.94
CA ASN A 330 -11.00 -2.70 22.19
C ASN A 330 -11.41 -1.23 21.93
N THR A 331 -11.77 -0.53 22.99
CA THR A 331 -12.26 0.86 22.91
C THR A 331 -11.22 1.83 22.36
N ASP A 332 -9.93 1.67 22.77
CA ASP A 332 -8.82 2.52 22.34
C ASP A 332 -8.54 2.30 20.83
N GLU A 333 -8.50 1.05 20.37
CA GLU A 333 -8.33 0.71 18.96
C GLU A 333 -9.48 1.25 18.08
N THR A 334 -10.71 1.08 18.55
CA THR A 334 -11.90 1.58 17.85
C THR A 334 -11.88 3.11 17.74
N ALA A 335 -11.51 3.81 18.82
CA ALA A 335 -11.40 5.27 18.82
C ALA A 335 -10.30 5.76 17.88
N ALA A 336 -9.14 5.08 17.90
CA ALA A 336 -8.01 5.42 17.04
C ALA A 336 -8.33 5.21 15.54
N VAL A 337 -9.03 4.13 15.16
CA VAL A 337 -9.48 3.89 13.79
C VAL A 337 -10.45 4.99 13.33
N LYS A 338 -11.38 5.42 14.18
CA LYS A 338 -12.29 6.54 13.86
C LYS A 338 -11.53 7.85 13.65
N ALA A 339 -10.57 8.17 14.51
CA ALA A 339 -9.72 9.35 14.35
C ALA A 339 -8.87 9.29 13.07
N ALA A 340 -8.38 8.10 12.71
CA ALA A 340 -7.69 7.90 11.43
C ALA A 340 -8.60 8.19 10.23
N ALA A 341 -9.85 7.73 10.26
CA ALA A 341 -10.81 7.99 9.18
C ALA A 341 -11.12 9.50 9.01
N GLU A 342 -11.23 10.23 10.12
CA GLU A 342 -11.39 11.70 10.12
C GLU A 342 -10.16 12.39 9.51
N ALA A 343 -8.95 12.00 9.91
CA ALA A 343 -7.71 12.54 9.39
C ALA A 343 -7.54 12.29 7.87
N ILE A 344 -7.91 11.09 7.41
CA ILE A 344 -7.91 10.74 5.97
C ILE A 344 -8.90 11.62 5.21
N SER A 345 -10.12 11.77 5.74
CA SER A 345 -11.15 12.60 5.12
C SER A 345 -10.70 14.05 4.97
N ALA A 346 -10.11 14.62 6.03
CA ALA A 346 -9.56 15.97 6.00
C ALA A 346 -8.45 16.09 4.94
N ALA A 347 -7.48 15.18 4.93
CA ALA A 347 -6.37 15.19 3.96
C ALA A 347 -6.85 15.06 2.51
N ASN A 348 -7.84 14.23 2.24
CA ASN A 348 -8.42 14.09 0.90
C ASN A 348 -9.15 15.36 0.47
N ASN A 349 -9.89 16.02 1.38
CA ASN A 349 -10.61 17.25 1.10
C ASN A 349 -9.69 18.44 0.83
N ASP A 350 -8.47 18.45 1.40
CA ASP A 350 -7.46 19.49 1.12
C ASP A 350 -6.91 19.39 -0.31
N VAL A 351 -6.96 18.22 -0.93
CA VAL A 351 -6.47 17.99 -2.29
C VAL A 351 -7.58 18.08 -3.33
N ILE A 352 -8.76 17.53 -3.01
CA ILE A 352 -9.89 17.50 -3.96
C ILE A 352 -10.55 18.89 -4.03
N PRO A 353 -10.69 19.50 -5.23
CA PRO A 353 -11.34 20.80 -5.38
C PRO A 353 -12.79 20.79 -4.85
N GLN A 354 -13.16 21.81 -4.05
CA GLN A 354 -14.50 21.90 -3.46
C GLN A 354 -15.65 22.04 -4.49
N ASN A 355 -15.35 22.39 -5.75
CA ASN A 355 -16.34 22.58 -6.82
C ASN A 355 -16.74 21.30 -7.57
N GLY A 356 -16.51 20.14 -7.00
CA GLY A 356 -16.82 18.88 -7.66
C GLY A 356 -15.90 18.60 -8.85
N PHE A 357 -15.79 17.35 -9.24
CA PHE A 357 -15.01 16.92 -10.40
C PHE A 357 -15.32 17.84 -11.60
N LEU A 358 -14.28 18.48 -12.13
CA LEU A 358 -14.42 19.20 -13.42
C LEU A 358 -15.07 18.24 -14.41
N LYS A 359 -16.25 18.63 -14.89
CA LYS A 359 -17.01 17.89 -15.91
C LYS A 359 -16.22 17.80 -17.20
#